data_a20453814f5f6bb78c00827ecca27f7b
#
_entry.id   a20453814f5f6bb78c00827ecca27f7b
#
_cell.length_a   1.000
_cell.length_b   1.000
_cell.length_c   1.000
_cell.angle_alpha   90.00
_cell.angle_beta   90.00
_cell.angle_gamma   90.00
#
_symmetry.space_group_name_H-M   'P 1'
#
loop_
_entity.id
_entity.type
_entity.pdbx_description
1 polymer ?
#
loop_
_entity_poly.entity_id
_entity_poly.type
_entity_poly.pdbx_seq_one_letter_code
_entity_poly.pdbx_strand_id
1 'polypeptide(L)'
;KQTGKDFAIKYGLIALTVIMVLGGLVLNALLLVPAIALGVACYFVIPKTDLEYEYLFVNGELDIDMIMSKSKRKRVKSLQLAEADLVAPLKSHRMDYYNGNQKMKTIDFSSGIEDHKRYAMIVRDSGETCKVILELDDELANTMKNSAPSKVFLD
;
A
#
# COMPACT_ATOMS: atom_id res chain seq x y z
N LYS A 1 -1.07 -1.95 7.68
CA LYS A 1 -0.78 -3.26 7.13
C LYS A 1 0.67 -3.65 7.39
N GLN A 2 0.90 -4.77 8.04
CA GLN A 2 2.22 -5.34 8.24
C GLN A 2 2.29 -6.68 7.52
N THR A 3 3.10 -6.78 6.47
CA THR A 3 3.46 -8.06 5.87
C THR A 3 4.42 -8.80 6.80
N GLY A 4 4.48 -10.14 6.76
CA GLY A 4 5.43 -10.90 7.59
C GLY A 4 6.89 -10.42 7.45
N LYS A 5 7.28 -9.91 6.27
CA LYS A 5 8.59 -9.30 6.04
C LYS A 5 8.75 -7.98 6.82
N ASP A 6 7.72 -7.14 6.85
CA ASP A 6 7.73 -5.86 7.57
C ASP A 6 7.84 -6.09 9.09
N PHE A 7 7.14 -7.13 9.58
CA PHE A 7 7.24 -7.57 10.96
C PHE A 7 8.66 -8.04 11.31
N ALA A 8 9.26 -8.88 10.46
CA ALA A 8 10.62 -9.37 10.65
C ALA A 8 11.65 -8.22 10.61
N ILE A 9 11.51 -7.27 9.68
CA ILE A 9 12.40 -6.11 9.60
C ILE A 9 12.26 -5.24 10.85
N LYS A 10 11.04 -4.93 11.26
CA LYS A 10 10.77 -4.10 12.45
C LYS A 10 11.40 -4.69 13.71
N TYR A 11 11.06 -5.93 14.04
CA TYR A 11 11.54 -6.57 15.26
C TYR A 11 13.00 -6.96 15.18
N GLY A 12 13.50 -7.36 14.00
CA GLY A 12 14.91 -7.63 13.77
C GLY A 12 15.79 -6.39 13.98
N LEU A 13 15.37 -5.24 13.47
CA LEU A 13 16.09 -3.97 13.64
C LEU A 13 16.10 -3.52 15.11
N ILE A 14 14.97 -3.64 15.79
CA ILE A 14 14.87 -3.33 17.23
C ILE A 14 15.78 -4.24 18.04
N ALA A 15 15.72 -5.56 17.83
CA ALA A 15 16.54 -6.53 18.55
C ALA A 15 18.04 -6.27 18.33
N LEU A 16 18.45 -6.01 17.08
CA LEU A 16 19.84 -5.69 16.76
C LEU A 16 20.30 -4.40 17.46
N THR A 17 19.47 -3.37 17.49
CA THR A 17 19.78 -2.11 18.18
C THR A 17 19.96 -2.34 19.67
N VAL A 18 19.07 -3.11 20.30
CA VAL A 18 19.17 -3.43 21.74
C VAL A 18 20.45 -4.21 22.06
N ILE A 19 20.79 -5.22 21.24
CA ILE A 19 22.02 -6.01 21.41
C ILE A 19 23.27 -5.12 21.30
N MET A 20 23.29 -4.19 20.33
CA MET A 20 24.40 -3.27 20.16
C MET A 20 24.55 -2.28 21.31
N VAL A 21 23.44 -1.79 21.86
CA VAL A 21 23.43 -0.89 23.03
C VAL A 21 23.97 -1.63 24.25
N LEU A 22 23.47 -2.84 24.55
CA LEU A 22 23.90 -3.64 25.67
C LEU A 22 25.39 -4.05 25.54
N GLY A 23 25.81 -4.46 24.34
CA GLY A 23 27.22 -4.76 24.05
C GLY A 23 28.13 -3.54 24.22
N GLY A 24 27.65 -2.37 23.84
CA GLY A 24 28.38 -1.11 24.01
C GLY A 24 28.59 -0.72 25.47
N LEU A 25 27.61 -1.00 26.31
CA LEU A 25 27.70 -0.71 27.75
C LEU A 25 28.59 -1.72 28.52
N VAL A 26 28.58 -2.99 28.09
CA VAL A 26 29.26 -4.08 28.86
C VAL A 26 30.65 -4.38 28.30
N LEU A 27 30.82 -4.39 27.00
CA LEU A 27 32.04 -4.86 26.33
C LEU A 27 32.93 -3.70 25.88
N ASN A 28 32.43 -2.77 25.10
CA ASN A 28 33.21 -1.66 24.55
C ASN A 28 32.31 -0.51 24.10
N ALA A 29 32.54 0.67 24.63
CA ALA A 29 31.78 1.89 24.29
C ALA A 29 31.81 2.23 22.78
N LEU A 30 32.81 1.74 22.04
CA LEU A 30 32.89 1.94 20.57
C LEU A 30 31.67 1.35 19.81
N LEU A 31 31.03 0.31 20.36
CA LEU A 31 29.83 -0.30 19.83
C LEU A 31 28.57 0.60 19.93
N LEU A 32 28.64 1.67 20.73
CA LEU A 32 27.55 2.65 20.82
C LEU A 32 27.42 3.48 19.54
N VAL A 33 28.50 3.67 18.78
CA VAL A 33 28.45 4.42 17.52
C VAL A 33 27.54 3.75 16.49
N PRO A 34 27.71 2.47 16.15
CA PRO A 34 26.76 1.79 15.25
C PRO A 34 25.35 1.63 15.88
N ALA A 35 25.24 1.55 17.22
CA ALA A 35 23.94 1.51 17.88
C ALA A 35 23.13 2.79 17.66
N ILE A 36 23.77 3.96 17.67
CA ILE A 36 23.13 5.24 17.36
C ILE A 36 22.66 5.25 15.88
N ALA A 37 23.51 4.81 14.95
CA ALA A 37 23.15 4.73 13.54
C ALA A 37 21.95 3.80 13.30
N LEU A 38 21.89 2.65 13.99
CA LEU A 38 20.74 1.74 13.95
C LEU A 38 19.49 2.36 14.56
N GLY A 39 19.59 3.12 15.65
CA GLY A 39 18.49 3.85 16.26
C GLY A 39 17.87 4.88 15.30
N VAL A 40 18.72 5.62 14.58
CA VAL A 40 18.29 6.55 13.53
C VAL A 40 17.60 5.78 12.39
N ALA A 41 18.17 4.66 11.96
CA ALA A 41 17.55 3.81 10.94
C ALA A 41 16.16 3.29 11.39
N CYS A 42 16.02 2.86 12.66
CA CYS A 42 14.73 2.48 13.24
C CYS A 42 13.70 3.61 13.12
N TYR A 43 14.10 4.83 13.46
CA TYR A 43 13.21 5.99 13.41
C TYR A 43 12.64 6.26 12.00
N PHE A 44 13.44 6.03 10.95
CA PHE A 44 12.98 6.24 9.57
C PHE A 44 12.32 5.00 8.93
N VAL A 45 12.70 3.80 9.31
CA VAL A 45 12.23 2.56 8.70
C VAL A 45 10.92 2.08 9.32
N ILE A 46 10.81 2.10 10.66
CA ILE A 46 9.63 1.57 11.36
C ILE A 46 8.31 2.21 10.89
N PRO A 47 8.20 3.55 10.73
CA PRO A 47 6.96 4.13 10.23
C PRO A 47 6.56 3.68 8.84
N LYS A 48 7.52 3.28 8.01
CA LYS A 48 7.28 2.80 6.64
C LYS A 48 6.83 1.33 6.58
N THR A 49 7.07 0.57 7.64
CA THR A 49 6.62 -0.83 7.74
C THR A 49 5.19 -0.96 8.28
N ASP A 50 4.63 0.11 8.83
CA ASP A 50 3.26 0.15 9.38
C ASP A 50 2.40 1.12 8.56
N LEU A 51 2.09 0.70 7.34
CA LEU A 51 1.28 1.46 6.39
C LEU A 51 -0.12 0.90 6.31
N GLU A 52 -1.11 1.77 6.39
CA GLU A 52 -2.51 1.46 6.12
C GLU A 52 -3.01 2.37 5.00
N TYR A 53 -3.85 1.83 4.12
CA TYR A 53 -4.53 2.61 3.10
C TYR A 53 -6.00 2.72 3.45
N GLU A 54 -6.53 3.92 3.38
CA GLU A 54 -7.93 4.22 3.58
C GLU A 54 -8.49 4.77 2.27
N TYR A 55 -9.65 4.26 1.87
CA TYR A 55 -10.34 4.67 0.66
C TYR A 55 -11.59 5.45 1.02
N LEU A 56 -11.75 6.61 0.40
CA LEU A 56 -12.95 7.43 0.53
C LEU A 56 -13.51 7.69 -0.87
N PHE A 57 -14.74 7.24 -1.10
CA PHE A 57 -15.43 7.43 -2.37
C PHE A 57 -16.59 8.40 -2.18
N VAL A 58 -16.50 9.56 -2.85
CA VAL A 58 -17.51 10.61 -2.80
C VAL A 58 -17.71 11.21 -4.19
N ASN A 59 -18.96 11.30 -4.65
CA ASN A 59 -19.31 11.95 -5.92
C ASN A 59 -18.52 11.45 -7.15
N GLY A 60 -18.19 10.15 -7.18
CA GLY A 60 -17.44 9.57 -8.30
C GLY A 60 -15.91 9.74 -8.20
N GLU A 61 -15.41 10.31 -7.14
CA GLU A 61 -13.99 10.47 -6.85
C GLU A 61 -13.57 9.49 -5.74
N LEU A 62 -12.51 8.74 -6.01
CA LEU A 62 -11.88 7.82 -5.08
C LEU A 62 -10.59 8.43 -4.55
N ASP A 63 -10.63 8.87 -3.32
CA ASP A 63 -9.46 9.34 -2.59
C ASP A 63 -8.77 8.18 -1.89
N ILE A 64 -7.45 8.14 -1.98
CA ILE A 64 -6.61 7.14 -1.33
C ILE A 64 -5.68 7.86 -0.37
N ASP A 65 -5.89 7.63 0.92
CA ASP A 65 -5.07 8.16 1.98
C ASP A 65 -4.15 7.07 2.54
N MET A 66 -2.89 7.41 2.74
CA MET A 66 -1.91 6.55 3.39
C MET A 66 -1.75 6.98 4.84
N ILE A 67 -1.95 6.05 5.75
CA ILE A 67 -1.77 6.24 7.19
C ILE A 67 -0.49 5.53 7.60
N MET A 68 0.46 6.29 8.16
CA MET A 68 1.74 5.79 8.65
C MET A 68 1.72 5.71 10.17
N SER A 69 2.01 4.55 10.74
CA SER A 69 2.07 4.31 12.20
C SER A 69 0.84 4.84 12.94
N LYS A 70 -0.36 4.69 12.33
CA LYS A 70 -1.66 5.09 12.91
C LYS A 70 -1.77 6.58 13.32
N SER A 71 -0.82 7.43 12.92
CA SER A 71 -0.76 8.83 13.39
C SER A 71 -0.63 9.86 12.27
N LYS A 72 0.08 9.55 11.21
CA LYS A 72 0.29 10.48 10.10
C LYS A 72 -0.52 10.05 8.88
N ARG A 73 -1.48 10.87 8.49
CA ARG A 73 -2.32 10.69 7.31
C ARG A 73 -1.84 11.58 6.18
N LYS A 74 -1.72 11.02 5.00
CA LYS A 74 -1.36 11.75 3.78
C LYS A 74 -2.15 11.23 2.61
N ARG A 75 -2.86 12.11 1.90
CA ARG A 75 -3.46 11.76 0.61
C ARG A 75 -2.35 11.45 -0.39
N VAL A 76 -2.41 10.26 -0.98
CA VAL A 76 -1.41 9.79 -1.94
C VAL A 76 -1.92 9.79 -3.36
N LYS A 77 -3.26 9.64 -3.53
CA LYS A 77 -3.89 9.65 -4.84
C LYS A 77 -5.35 10.04 -4.75
N SER A 78 -5.85 10.70 -5.78
CA SER A 78 -7.27 10.93 -6.03
C SER A 78 -7.56 10.50 -7.45
N LEU A 79 -8.57 9.68 -7.66
CA LEU A 79 -8.91 9.04 -8.93
C LEU A 79 -10.37 9.29 -9.26
N GLN A 80 -10.63 9.80 -10.45
CA GLN A 80 -12.01 9.98 -10.96
C GLN A 80 -12.49 8.67 -11.58
N LEU A 81 -13.61 8.14 -11.10
CA LEU A 81 -14.21 6.93 -11.67
C LEU A 81 -14.67 7.16 -13.11
N ALA A 82 -15.02 8.40 -13.47
CA ALA A 82 -15.35 8.78 -14.84
C ALA A 82 -14.20 8.60 -15.82
N GLU A 83 -12.94 8.74 -15.37
CA GLU A 83 -11.73 8.56 -16.17
C GLU A 83 -11.22 7.11 -16.19
N ALA A 84 -11.82 6.24 -15.39
CA ALA A 84 -11.50 4.82 -15.42
C ALA A 84 -12.04 4.16 -16.69
N ASP A 85 -11.22 3.33 -17.31
CA ASP A 85 -11.65 2.45 -18.40
C ASP A 85 -12.37 1.22 -17.85
N LEU A 86 -11.87 0.68 -16.73
CA LEU A 86 -12.39 -0.56 -16.14
C LEU A 86 -12.01 -0.62 -14.64
N VAL A 87 -12.92 -1.14 -13.82
CA VAL A 87 -12.65 -1.60 -12.44
C VAL A 87 -13.20 -3.02 -12.31
N ALA A 88 -12.35 -3.98 -11.99
CA ALA A 88 -12.74 -5.37 -11.82
C ALA A 88 -11.81 -6.09 -10.84
N PRO A 89 -12.24 -7.25 -10.30
CA PRO A 89 -11.36 -8.09 -9.49
C PRO A 89 -10.06 -8.41 -10.25
N LEU A 90 -8.95 -8.43 -9.53
CA LEU A 90 -7.61 -8.62 -10.13
C LEU A 90 -7.48 -9.93 -10.93
N LYS A 91 -8.25 -10.94 -10.54
CA LYS A 91 -8.29 -12.27 -11.18
C LYS A 91 -9.41 -12.42 -12.23
N SER A 92 -10.17 -11.36 -12.51
CA SER A 92 -11.24 -11.38 -13.50
C SER A 92 -10.68 -11.51 -14.92
N HIS A 93 -11.35 -12.27 -15.78
CA HIS A 93 -11.01 -12.38 -17.23
C HIS A 93 -11.02 -11.01 -17.94
N ARG A 94 -11.74 -10.03 -17.41
CA ARG A 94 -11.75 -8.67 -17.92
C ARG A 94 -10.39 -7.97 -17.80
N MET A 95 -9.55 -8.44 -16.88
CA MET A 95 -8.19 -7.95 -16.66
C MET A 95 -7.14 -8.63 -17.53
N ASP A 96 -7.44 -9.71 -18.24
CA ASP A 96 -6.44 -10.50 -19.00
C ASP A 96 -5.70 -9.64 -20.04
N TYR A 97 -6.43 -8.78 -20.76
CA TYR A 97 -5.82 -7.84 -21.69
C TYR A 97 -4.80 -6.89 -21.03
N TYR A 98 -5.14 -6.39 -19.86
CA TYR A 98 -4.28 -5.45 -19.13
C TYR A 98 -3.15 -6.15 -18.36
N ASN A 99 -3.38 -7.38 -17.90
CA ASN A 99 -2.38 -8.18 -17.20
C ASN A 99 -1.23 -8.62 -18.14
N GLY A 100 -1.51 -8.82 -19.42
CA GLY A 100 -0.50 -9.14 -20.44
C GLY A 100 0.42 -7.96 -20.82
N ASN A 101 0.06 -6.74 -20.48
CA ASN A 101 0.82 -5.55 -20.84
C ASN A 101 1.89 -5.21 -19.80
N GLN A 102 3.09 -5.76 -19.96
CA GLN A 102 4.22 -5.51 -19.04
C GLN A 102 4.72 -4.05 -19.01
N LYS A 103 4.36 -3.23 -19.99
CA LYS A 103 4.76 -1.81 -20.05
C LYS A 103 3.84 -0.90 -19.24
N MET A 104 2.69 -1.42 -18.79
CA MET A 104 1.74 -0.63 -18.03
C MET A 104 2.25 -0.39 -16.60
N LYS A 105 2.32 0.87 -16.19
CA LYS A 105 2.67 1.25 -14.83
C LYS A 105 1.63 0.69 -13.86
N THR A 106 2.07 -0.09 -12.89
CA THR A 106 1.22 -0.62 -11.83
C THR A 106 1.53 0.09 -10.52
N ILE A 107 0.49 0.59 -9.85
CA ILE A 107 0.57 1.21 -8.54
C ILE A 107 -0.27 0.37 -7.59
N ASP A 108 0.34 -0.14 -6.52
CA ASP A 108 -0.33 -1.03 -5.58
C ASP A 108 -0.61 -0.31 -4.25
N PHE A 109 -1.88 -0.09 -3.95
CA PHE A 109 -2.36 0.44 -2.68
C PHE A 109 -3.05 -0.64 -1.82
N SER A 110 -3.00 -1.90 -2.25
CA SER A 110 -3.57 -3.02 -1.51
C SER A 110 -2.71 -3.45 -0.33
N SER A 111 -3.22 -4.34 0.47
CA SER A 111 -2.49 -5.02 1.52
C SER A 111 -1.45 -6.03 0.99
N GLY A 112 -1.53 -6.48 -0.26
CA GLY A 112 -0.72 -7.55 -0.83
C GLY A 112 -1.02 -8.93 -0.24
N ILE A 113 -2.04 -9.05 0.63
CA ILE A 113 -2.50 -10.35 1.15
C ILE A 113 -3.29 -11.02 0.05
N GLU A 114 -2.90 -12.24 -0.34
CA GLU A 114 -3.48 -12.93 -1.51
C GLU A 114 -4.94 -13.33 -1.32
N ASP A 115 -5.34 -13.62 -0.08
CA ASP A 115 -6.70 -14.03 0.28
C ASP A 115 -7.70 -12.86 0.33
N HIS A 116 -7.21 -11.63 0.32
CA HIS A 116 -8.09 -10.46 0.31
C HIS A 116 -8.61 -10.16 -1.11
N LYS A 117 -9.85 -9.66 -1.17
CA LYS A 117 -10.46 -9.23 -2.44
C LYS A 117 -9.75 -8.01 -2.97
N ARG A 118 -8.97 -8.19 -4.03
CA ARG A 118 -8.25 -7.11 -4.70
C ARG A 118 -8.88 -6.79 -6.03
N TYR A 119 -9.03 -5.51 -6.30
CA TYR A 119 -9.54 -4.97 -7.56
C TYR A 119 -8.44 -4.24 -8.29
N ALA A 120 -8.50 -4.24 -9.61
CA ALA A 120 -7.67 -3.38 -10.43
C ALA A 120 -8.54 -2.31 -11.08
N MET A 121 -8.12 -1.06 -10.98
CA MET A 121 -8.71 0.08 -11.67
C MET A 121 -7.74 0.50 -12.77
N ILE A 122 -8.22 0.47 -14.00
CA ILE A 122 -7.46 0.96 -15.15
C ILE A 122 -7.88 2.41 -15.39
N VAL A 123 -6.94 3.31 -15.23
CA VAL A 123 -7.19 4.76 -15.31
C VAL A 123 -6.07 5.46 -16.08
N ARG A 124 -6.40 6.57 -16.71
CA ARG A 124 -5.41 7.46 -17.32
C ARG A 124 -4.88 8.43 -16.27
N ASP A 125 -3.59 8.37 -16.04
CA ASP A 125 -2.89 9.26 -15.13
C ASP A 125 -1.78 10.01 -15.89
N SER A 126 -1.89 11.33 -15.93
CA SER A 126 -0.90 12.19 -16.62
C SER A 126 -0.63 11.79 -18.08
N GLY A 127 -1.65 11.28 -18.77
CA GLY A 127 -1.56 10.86 -20.19
C GLY A 127 -1.12 9.41 -20.41
N GLU A 128 -0.75 8.69 -19.36
CA GLU A 128 -0.40 7.27 -19.43
C GLU A 128 -1.50 6.40 -18.80
N THR A 129 -1.75 5.23 -19.39
CA THR A 129 -2.67 4.26 -18.80
C THR A 129 -1.95 3.51 -17.66
N CYS A 130 -2.50 3.60 -16.47
CA CYS A 130 -1.98 2.99 -15.26
C CYS A 130 -2.96 1.94 -14.71
N LYS A 131 -2.42 0.88 -14.13
CA LYS A 131 -3.17 -0.11 -13.36
C LYS A 131 -3.00 0.20 -11.87
N VAL A 132 -4.08 0.56 -11.19
CA VAL A 132 -4.10 0.83 -9.75
C VAL A 132 -4.75 -0.36 -9.05
N ILE A 133 -4.00 -1.01 -8.16
CA ILE A 133 -4.49 -2.14 -7.37
C ILE A 133 -5.03 -1.61 -6.04
N LEU A 134 -6.27 -1.98 -5.74
CA LEU A 134 -7.05 -1.56 -4.58
C LEU A 134 -7.56 -2.77 -3.83
N GLU A 135 -7.78 -2.63 -2.55
CA GLU A 135 -8.43 -3.61 -1.70
C GLU A 135 -9.74 -3.01 -1.20
N LEU A 136 -10.80 -3.22 -1.97
CA LEU A 136 -12.12 -2.65 -1.68
C LEU A 136 -12.93 -3.66 -0.87
N ASP A 137 -13.62 -3.16 0.15
CA ASP A 137 -14.68 -3.94 0.80
C ASP A 137 -15.93 -4.03 -0.10
N ASP A 138 -16.85 -4.93 0.26
CA ASP A 138 -18.04 -5.18 -0.55
C ASP A 138 -18.97 -3.96 -0.60
N GLU A 139 -19.01 -3.13 0.45
CA GLU A 139 -19.84 -1.92 0.50
C GLU A 139 -19.31 -0.86 -0.47
N LEU A 140 -18.03 -0.58 -0.43
CA LEU A 140 -17.38 0.39 -1.30
C LEU A 140 -17.42 -0.05 -2.77
N ALA A 141 -17.14 -1.34 -3.03
CA ALA A 141 -17.20 -1.92 -4.38
C ALA A 141 -18.63 -1.81 -4.97
N ASN A 142 -19.67 -2.09 -4.18
CA ASN A 142 -21.07 -1.91 -4.62
C ASN A 142 -21.42 -0.44 -4.83
N THR A 143 -20.95 0.46 -3.97
CA THR A 143 -21.17 1.91 -4.12
C THR A 143 -20.55 2.42 -5.43
N MET A 144 -19.33 2.01 -5.74
CA MET A 144 -18.67 2.32 -7.01
C MET A 144 -19.42 1.70 -8.20
N LYS A 145 -19.90 0.46 -8.08
CA LYS A 145 -20.73 -0.21 -9.10
C LYS A 145 -22.01 0.56 -9.38
N ASN A 146 -22.69 1.02 -8.36
CA ASN A 146 -23.93 1.81 -8.50
C ASN A 146 -23.67 3.17 -9.18
N SER A 147 -22.51 3.77 -8.91
CA SER A 147 -22.09 5.05 -9.50
C SER A 147 -21.72 4.92 -10.97
N ALA A 148 -21.08 3.82 -11.38
CA ALA A 148 -20.66 3.58 -12.76
C ALA A 148 -20.86 2.10 -13.17
N PRO A 149 -22.11 1.65 -13.42
CA PRO A 149 -22.43 0.25 -13.69
C PRO A 149 -21.75 -0.35 -14.91
N SER A 150 -21.43 0.49 -15.90
CA SER A 150 -20.77 0.07 -17.14
C SER A 150 -19.27 -0.09 -17.05
N LYS A 151 -18.66 0.42 -15.96
CA LYS A 151 -17.20 0.42 -15.75
C LYS A 151 -16.75 -0.46 -14.61
N VAL A 152 -17.59 -0.65 -13.60
CA VAL A 152 -17.26 -1.42 -12.40
C VAL A 152 -17.90 -2.80 -12.45
N PHE A 153 -17.09 -3.82 -12.33
CA PHE A 153 -17.50 -5.22 -12.34
C PHE A 153 -17.06 -5.87 -11.01
N LEU A 154 -17.88 -6.75 -10.48
CA LEU A 154 -17.63 -7.41 -9.17
C LEU A 154 -17.33 -8.90 -9.32
N ASP A 155 -17.35 -9.40 -10.58
CA ASP A 155 -17.12 -10.80 -11.00
C ASP A 155 -15.75 -11.00 -11.67
#